data_9d117ab0b61d79cf93fdc68765e4961d
#
_entry.id   9d117ab0b61d79cf93fdc68765e4961d
#
_cell.length_a   1.000
_cell.length_b   1.000
_cell.length_c   1.000
_cell.angle_alpha   90.00
_cell.angle_beta   90.00
_cell.angle_gamma   90.00
#
_symmetry.space_group_name_H-M   'P 1'
#
loop_
_entity.id
_entity.type
_entity.pdbx_description
1 polymer ?
#
loop_
_entity_poly.entity_id
_entity_poly.type
_entity_poly.pdbx_seq_one_letter_code
_entity_poly.pdbx_strand_id
1 'polypeptide(L)'
;MAIFMRAVLPDVTTEQYEALNEDLRDQPGDIFAGCLAHVCVPTDTGLEIYDLWESEEAMNKFATSMMPVAERRGMTAVSGRPQVMPVHRYWFPGQ
;
A
#
# COMPACT_ATOMS: atom_id res chain seq x y z
N MET A 1 17.56 -3.95 -0.03
CA MET A 1 17.54 -2.57 -0.55
C MET A 1 16.14 -2.01 -0.44
N ALA A 2 16.01 -0.86 0.18
CA ALA A 2 14.71 -0.23 0.31
C ALA A 2 14.15 0.22 -1.04
N ILE A 3 12.83 0.14 -1.19
CA ILE A 3 12.15 0.60 -2.40
C ILE A 3 11.02 1.55 -2.04
N PHE A 4 10.68 2.41 -2.99
CA PHE A 4 9.56 3.32 -2.88
C PHE A 4 8.51 2.91 -3.90
N MET A 5 7.26 2.81 -3.48
CA MET A 5 6.16 2.34 -4.32
C MET A 5 5.11 3.41 -4.45
N ARG A 6 4.59 3.59 -5.67
CA ARG A 6 3.42 4.43 -5.93
C ARG A 6 2.36 3.59 -6.61
N ALA A 7 1.16 3.59 -6.06
CA ALA A 7 0.01 2.89 -6.65
C ALA A 7 -1.14 3.87 -6.84
N VAL A 8 -1.81 3.77 -7.99
CA VAL A 8 -2.99 4.58 -8.27
C VAL A 8 -4.23 3.71 -8.14
N LEU A 9 -5.19 4.18 -7.35
CA LEU A 9 -6.44 3.46 -7.10
C LEU A 9 -7.61 4.31 -7.61
N PRO A 10 -7.94 4.19 -8.92
CA PRO A 10 -9.04 4.98 -9.49
C PRO A 10 -10.37 4.54 -8.88
N ASP A 11 -11.25 5.51 -8.65
CA ASP A 11 -12.61 5.30 -8.15
C ASP A 11 -12.70 4.69 -6.74
N VAL A 12 -11.60 4.67 -5.98
CA VAL A 12 -11.60 4.22 -4.59
C VAL A 12 -11.81 5.43 -3.69
N THR A 13 -12.75 5.32 -2.75
CA THR A 13 -13.04 6.38 -1.79
C THR A 13 -12.23 6.21 -0.51
N THR A 14 -12.14 7.28 0.27
CA THR A 14 -11.47 7.23 1.56
C THR A 14 -12.17 6.25 2.51
N GLU A 15 -13.49 6.14 2.43
CA GLU A 15 -14.24 5.19 3.26
C GLU A 15 -13.90 3.75 2.91
N GLN A 16 -13.79 3.44 1.61
CA GLN A 16 -13.39 2.10 1.17
C GLN A 16 -11.97 1.77 1.63
N TYR A 17 -11.07 2.75 1.53
CA TYR A 17 -9.70 2.60 1.97
C TYR A 17 -9.62 2.31 3.48
N GLU A 18 -10.36 3.08 4.31
CA GLU A 18 -10.37 2.87 5.74
C GLU A 18 -10.93 1.50 6.11
N ALA A 19 -12.00 1.07 5.44
CA ALA A 19 -12.59 -0.25 5.67
C ALA A 19 -11.60 -1.37 5.32
N LEU A 20 -10.87 -1.22 4.21
CA LEU A 20 -9.85 -2.19 3.82
C LEU A 20 -8.73 -2.26 4.86
N ASN A 21 -8.26 -1.12 5.34
CA ASN A 21 -7.20 -1.08 6.33
C ASN A 21 -7.62 -1.75 7.64
N GLU A 22 -8.86 -1.56 8.03
CA GLU A 22 -9.40 -2.22 9.22
C GLU A 22 -9.39 -3.73 9.07
N ASP A 23 -9.82 -4.23 7.89
CA ASP A 23 -9.77 -5.65 7.59
C ASP A 23 -8.34 -6.19 7.59
N LEU A 24 -7.39 -5.40 7.06
CA LEU A 24 -5.99 -5.82 7.00
C LEU A 24 -5.38 -5.93 8.41
N ARG A 25 -5.73 -5.02 9.30
CA ARG A 25 -5.26 -5.07 10.69
C ARG A 25 -5.79 -6.28 11.44
N ASP A 26 -6.96 -6.78 11.05
CA ASP A 26 -7.59 -7.94 11.66
C ASP A 26 -7.02 -9.26 11.16
N GLN A 27 -6.17 -9.23 10.13
CA GLN A 27 -5.54 -10.44 9.62
C GLN A 27 -4.52 -10.99 10.60
N PRO A 28 -4.39 -12.34 10.71
CA PRO A 28 -3.39 -12.94 11.58
C PRO A 28 -1.97 -12.62 11.09
N GLY A 29 -1.06 -12.46 12.04
CA GLY A 29 0.33 -12.14 11.75
C GLY A 29 0.53 -10.65 11.50
N ASP A 30 1.75 -10.28 11.14
CA ASP A 30 2.12 -8.91 10.82
C ASP A 30 2.12 -8.73 9.30
N ILE A 31 0.97 -8.40 8.76
CA ILE A 31 0.79 -8.23 7.31
C ILE A 31 1.60 -7.03 6.77
N PHE A 32 1.90 -6.06 7.64
CA PHE A 32 2.67 -4.87 7.25
C PHE A 32 4.16 -4.99 7.54
N ALA A 33 4.65 -6.20 7.83
CA ALA A 33 6.08 -6.39 8.12
C ALA A 33 6.94 -5.87 6.96
N GLY A 34 7.90 -5.01 7.28
CA GLY A 34 8.79 -4.40 6.30
C GLY A 34 8.29 -3.09 5.70
N CYS A 35 7.06 -2.67 6.02
CA CYS A 35 6.57 -1.36 5.61
C CYS A 35 7.10 -0.30 6.58
N LEU A 36 7.92 0.61 6.05
CA LEU A 36 8.57 1.65 6.85
C LEU A 36 7.73 2.91 6.95
N ALA A 37 6.99 3.21 5.89
CA ALA A 37 6.11 4.39 5.86
C ALA A 37 5.01 4.17 4.82
N HIS A 38 3.85 4.74 5.07
CA HIS A 38 2.68 4.62 4.20
C HIS A 38 1.94 5.94 4.16
N VAL A 39 1.63 6.42 2.96
CA VAL A 39 0.90 7.67 2.76
C VAL A 39 -0.22 7.44 1.76
N CYS A 40 -1.42 7.88 2.10
CA CYS A 40 -2.58 7.84 1.22
C CYS A 40 -2.99 9.26 0.88
N VAL A 41 -3.07 9.57 -0.42
CA VAL A 41 -3.40 10.90 -0.90
C VAL A 41 -4.70 10.83 -1.71
N PRO A 42 -5.77 11.52 -1.31
CA PRO A 42 -6.97 11.59 -2.15
C PRO A 42 -6.72 12.48 -3.36
N THR A 43 -7.29 12.07 -4.49
CA THR A 43 -7.20 12.82 -5.75
C THR A 43 -8.60 13.02 -6.31
N ASP A 44 -8.70 13.77 -7.41
CA ASP A 44 -9.98 14.02 -8.06
C ASP A 44 -10.64 12.74 -8.61
N THR A 45 -9.83 11.70 -8.86
CA THR A 45 -10.32 10.48 -9.51
C THR A 45 -10.24 9.24 -8.60
N GLY A 46 -9.75 9.37 -7.38
CA GLY A 46 -9.60 8.24 -6.47
C GLY A 46 -8.54 8.50 -5.42
N LEU A 47 -7.63 7.54 -5.23
CA LEU A 47 -6.55 7.64 -4.26
C LEU A 47 -5.22 7.32 -4.90
N GLU A 48 -4.14 7.86 -4.33
CA GLU A 48 -2.77 7.44 -4.62
C GLU A 48 -2.11 6.99 -3.32
N ILE A 49 -1.42 5.87 -3.39
CA ILE A 49 -0.72 5.28 -2.25
C ILE A 49 0.78 5.39 -2.49
N TYR A 50 1.49 5.82 -1.46
CA TYR A 50 2.94 5.91 -1.49
C TYR A 50 3.48 5.12 -0.31
N ASP A 51 4.31 4.11 -0.58
CA ASP A 51 4.89 3.27 0.45
C ASP A 51 6.41 3.25 0.37
N LEU A 52 7.03 3.27 1.53
CA LEU A 52 8.44 2.97 1.66
C LEU A 52 8.56 1.59 2.28
N TRP A 53 9.21 0.66 1.58
CA TRP A 53 9.39 -0.73 2.02
C TRP A 53 10.86 -1.03 2.22
N GLU A 54 11.18 -1.89 3.19
CA GLU A 54 12.57 -2.29 3.43
C GLU A 54 13.13 -3.11 2.26
N SER A 55 12.25 -3.78 1.48
CA SER A 55 12.64 -4.56 0.32
C SER A 55 11.45 -4.78 -0.59
N GLU A 56 11.71 -5.09 -1.85
CA GLU A 56 10.66 -5.47 -2.81
C GLU A 56 10.00 -6.78 -2.40
N GLU A 57 10.77 -7.70 -1.81
CA GLU A 57 10.25 -8.96 -1.30
C GLU A 57 9.17 -8.73 -0.24
N ALA A 58 9.41 -7.82 0.71
CA ALA A 58 8.44 -7.47 1.74
C ALA A 58 7.17 -6.87 1.13
N MET A 59 7.32 -6.00 0.14
CA MET A 59 6.19 -5.42 -0.57
C MET A 59 5.36 -6.49 -1.29
N ASN A 60 6.02 -7.42 -1.98
CA ASN A 60 5.33 -8.48 -2.71
C ASN A 60 4.60 -9.43 -1.77
N LYS A 61 5.19 -9.71 -0.61
CA LYS A 61 4.56 -10.54 0.40
C LYS A 61 3.29 -9.88 0.94
N PHE A 62 3.34 -8.58 1.18
CA PHE A 62 2.16 -7.81 1.58
C PHE A 62 1.08 -7.88 0.50
N ALA A 63 1.46 -7.65 -0.77
CA ALA A 63 0.50 -7.65 -1.87
C ALA A 63 -0.23 -9.00 -1.98
N THR A 64 0.49 -10.10 -1.82
CA THR A 64 -0.09 -11.43 -1.85
C THR A 64 -1.14 -11.63 -0.74
N SER A 65 -0.87 -11.11 0.45
CA SER A 65 -1.81 -11.21 1.57
C SER A 65 -2.98 -10.23 1.45
N MET A 66 -2.74 -9.07 0.87
CA MET A 66 -3.73 -8.01 0.73
C MET A 66 -4.77 -8.30 -0.34
N MET A 67 -4.37 -8.91 -1.45
CA MET A 67 -5.25 -9.11 -2.61
C MET A 67 -6.57 -9.80 -2.27
N PRO A 68 -6.61 -10.96 -1.57
CA PRO A 68 -7.88 -11.60 -1.26
C PRO A 68 -8.76 -10.76 -0.32
N VAL A 69 -8.15 -9.95 0.55
CA VAL A 69 -8.91 -9.07 1.44
C VAL A 69 -9.57 -7.96 0.63
N ALA A 70 -8.83 -7.35 -0.29
CA ALA A 70 -9.35 -6.31 -1.17
C ALA A 70 -10.47 -6.84 -2.08
N GLU A 71 -10.30 -8.06 -2.60
CA GLU A 71 -11.31 -8.69 -3.46
C GLU A 71 -12.63 -8.90 -2.73
N ARG A 72 -12.60 -9.28 -1.46
CA ARG A 72 -13.82 -9.44 -0.66
C ARG A 72 -14.57 -8.12 -0.48
N ARG A 73 -13.89 -7.00 -0.63
CA ARG A 73 -14.50 -5.66 -0.58
C ARG A 73 -14.85 -5.12 -1.97
N GLY A 74 -14.68 -5.93 -3.02
CA GLY A 74 -14.94 -5.49 -4.39
C GLY A 74 -13.91 -4.52 -4.92
N MET A 75 -12.77 -4.40 -4.27
CA MET A 75 -11.71 -3.46 -4.68
C MET A 75 -10.73 -4.19 -5.60
N THR A 76 -11.16 -4.45 -6.83
CA THR A 76 -10.33 -5.16 -7.80
C THR A 76 -9.53 -4.23 -8.71
N ALA A 77 -9.81 -2.95 -8.63
CA ALA A 77 -9.30 -2.01 -9.60
C ALA A 77 -8.02 -1.33 -9.13
N VAL A 78 -6.92 -2.09 -9.11
CA VAL A 78 -5.63 -1.43 -9.20
C VAL A 78 -5.39 -1.21 -10.67
N SER A 79 -5.34 0.06 -11.08
CA SER A 79 -5.08 0.41 -12.47
C SER A 79 -3.60 0.20 -12.77
N GLY A 80 -3.27 -0.96 -13.33
CA GLY A 80 -1.92 -1.27 -13.73
C GLY A 80 -1.03 -1.67 -12.56
N ARG A 81 0.25 -1.86 -12.85
CA ARG A 81 1.25 -2.23 -11.84
C ARG A 81 1.67 -1.02 -11.02
N PRO A 82 1.90 -1.19 -9.73
CA PRO A 82 2.51 -0.13 -8.93
C PRO A 82 3.87 0.24 -9.52
N GLN A 83 4.20 1.51 -9.43
CA GLN A 83 5.51 2.01 -9.80
C GLN A 83 6.47 1.72 -8.64
N VAL A 84 7.57 1.02 -8.91
CA VAL A 84 8.55 0.63 -7.90
C VAL A 84 9.90 1.23 -8.26
N MET A 85 10.50 1.93 -7.31
CA MET A 85 11.75 2.65 -7.54
C MET A 85 12.75 2.29 -6.44
N PRO A 86 14.02 2.02 -6.79
CA PRO A 86 15.03 1.81 -5.76
C PRO A 86 15.31 3.12 -5.02
N VAL A 87 15.46 3.01 -3.70
CA VAL A 87 15.71 4.18 -2.88
C VAL A 87 17.20 4.36 -2.67
N HIS A 88 17.69 5.59 -2.95
CA HIS A 88 19.07 5.96 -2.66
C HIS A 88 19.26 6.22 -1.16
N ARG A 89 18.34 6.97 -0.56
CA ARG A 89 18.41 7.32 0.86
C ARG A 89 17.02 7.68 1.39
N TYR A 90 16.76 7.31 2.64
CA TYR A 90 15.59 7.82 3.35
C TYR A 90 15.98 8.11 4.81
N TRP A 91 15.28 9.06 5.40
CA TRP A 91 15.35 9.33 6.83
C TRP A 91 14.08 10.11 7.22
N PHE A 92 13.84 10.21 8.52
CA PHE A 92 12.66 10.90 9.03
C PHE A 92 13.12 12.12 9.83
N PRO A 93 13.28 13.29 9.18
CA PRO A 93 13.94 14.47 9.78
C PRO A 93 13.32 14.96 11.09
N GLY A 94 12.05 14.69 11.34
CA GLY A 94 11.39 15.12 12.56
C GLY A 94 11.47 14.15 13.73
N GLN A 95 12.26 13.10 13.60
CA GLN A 95 12.30 12.00 14.59
C GLN A 95 13.63 11.89 15.28
#